data_6966cb7438468fa5e303732bc740d2e1
#
_entry.id   6966cb7438468fa5e303732bc740d2e1
#
_cell.length_a   1.000
_cell.length_b   1.000
_cell.length_c   1.000
_cell.angle_alpha   90.00
_cell.angle_beta   90.00
_cell.angle_gamma   90.00
#
_symmetry.space_group_name_H-M   'P 1'
#
loop_
_entity.id
_entity.type
_entity.pdbx_description
1 polymer ?
#
loop_
_entity_poly.entity_id
_entity_poly.type
_entity_poly.pdbx_seq_one_letter_code
_entity_poly.pdbx_strand_id
1 'polypeptide(L)'
;MLRVVLVTLLVAAALGGCKMRAIPGLLMPGSALATPAPLPPPGAFAAAPMGAIPGVPVVVNETYRLDSGDRVRIVVFGQDNLSRVYGVDGSGYISLPLIGPVCARGLTTFQLAAALAGELKRKYVKDPKVTAEVDVYRPFFILGEVKKPGQFAYVNGMSVETAVAIAEGYTERANERKVRLTRKFGGVTSTVIVATDYPLQPGDTVYVLERFF
;
A
#
# COMPACT_ATOMS: atom_id res chain seq x y z
N MET A 1 16.10 -38.19 47.19
CA MET A 1 16.83 -36.94 46.80
C MET A 1 16.55 -36.69 45.32
N LEU A 2 15.57 -35.83 45.05
CA LEU A 2 14.97 -35.59 43.73
C LEU A 2 15.53 -34.25 43.21
N ARG A 3 16.35 -34.25 42.16
CA ARG A 3 16.84 -33.06 41.50
C ARG A 3 15.85 -32.64 40.38
N VAL A 4 15.10 -31.61 40.65
CA VAL A 4 14.25 -30.93 39.67
C VAL A 4 15.14 -30.04 38.82
N VAL A 5 15.31 -30.34 37.51
CA VAL A 5 15.98 -29.49 36.53
C VAL A 5 14.90 -28.62 35.92
N LEU A 6 14.91 -27.35 36.23
CA LEU A 6 14.06 -26.32 35.67
C LEU A 6 14.62 -25.90 34.30
N VAL A 7 14.00 -26.37 33.21
CA VAL A 7 14.31 -25.93 31.83
C VAL A 7 13.48 -24.70 31.55
N THR A 8 14.09 -23.52 31.67
CA THR A 8 13.51 -22.25 31.22
C THR A 8 13.60 -22.19 29.68
N LEU A 9 12.47 -22.42 29.04
CA LEU A 9 12.31 -22.27 27.58
C LEU A 9 12.15 -20.78 27.25
N LEU A 10 13.23 -20.16 26.74
CA LEU A 10 13.23 -18.79 26.26
C LEU A 10 12.66 -18.78 24.83
N VAL A 11 11.36 -18.50 24.71
CA VAL A 11 10.70 -18.31 23.41
C VAL A 11 11.06 -16.91 22.91
N ALA A 12 12.08 -16.83 22.07
CA ALA A 12 12.38 -15.63 21.31
C ALA A 12 11.35 -15.52 20.16
N ALA A 13 10.34 -14.68 20.34
CA ALA A 13 9.42 -14.30 19.28
C ALA A 13 10.19 -13.51 18.20
N ALA A 14 10.56 -14.18 17.12
CA ALA A 14 11.09 -13.52 15.92
C ALA A 14 9.93 -12.84 15.19
N LEU A 15 9.65 -11.59 15.55
CA LEU A 15 8.84 -10.68 14.74
C LEU A 15 9.62 -10.35 13.47
N GLY A 16 9.36 -11.11 12.42
CA GLY A 16 9.91 -10.89 11.09
C GLY A 16 9.27 -9.69 10.40
N GLY A 17 9.55 -8.47 10.86
CA GLY A 17 9.29 -7.25 10.13
C GLY A 17 10.48 -6.90 9.26
N CYS A 18 10.27 -6.48 8.01
CA CYS A 18 11.31 -5.91 7.17
C CYS A 18 11.96 -4.73 7.91
N LYS A 19 13.12 -4.94 8.53
CA LYS A 19 13.85 -3.87 9.21
C LYS A 19 14.42 -2.93 8.18
N MET A 20 13.90 -1.72 8.10
CA MET A 20 14.56 -0.61 7.43
C MET A 20 15.92 -0.37 8.10
N ARG A 21 17.00 -0.58 7.33
CA ARG A 21 18.35 -0.23 7.77
C ARG A 21 18.45 1.29 7.72
N ALA A 22 18.49 1.92 8.89
CA ALA A 22 18.69 3.37 9.02
C ALA A 22 20.03 3.77 8.37
N ILE A 23 19.98 4.79 7.53
CA ILE A 23 21.17 5.43 6.97
C ILE A 23 21.70 6.37 8.06
N PRO A 24 22.91 6.19 8.59
CA PRO A 24 23.50 7.15 9.51
C PRO A 24 24.07 8.33 8.72
N GLY A 25 23.62 9.54 9.04
CA GLY A 25 24.29 10.76 8.60
C GLY A 25 23.40 11.81 7.99
N LEU A 26 22.60 12.49 8.81
CA LEU A 26 22.19 13.85 8.52
C LEU A 26 22.33 14.68 9.80
N LEU A 27 23.51 15.26 9.99
CA LEU A 27 23.71 16.35 10.96
C LEU A 27 22.87 17.54 10.52
N MET A 28 21.98 18.00 11.36
CA MET A 28 21.29 19.28 11.21
C MET A 28 22.30 20.41 11.54
N PRO A 29 22.56 21.37 10.65
CA PRO A 29 23.24 22.60 11.04
C PRO A 29 22.21 23.57 11.66
N GLY A 30 22.69 24.27 12.66
CA GLY A 30 21.97 25.13 13.57
C GLY A 30 21.20 26.30 12.96
N SER A 31 20.26 26.77 13.75
CA SER A 31 19.44 27.96 13.58
C SER A 31 20.30 29.18 13.23
N ALA A 32 20.18 29.68 11.99
CA ALA A 32 20.66 30.98 11.59
C ALA A 32 19.46 31.95 11.57
N LEU A 33 19.65 33.09 12.23
CA LEU A 33 18.71 34.22 12.30
C LEU A 33 18.18 34.58 10.90
N ALA A 34 16.86 34.66 10.77
CA ALA A 34 16.17 35.09 9.58
C ALA A 34 16.45 36.58 9.28
N THR A 35 17.15 36.84 8.21
CA THR A 35 17.21 38.16 7.58
C THR A 35 15.88 38.42 6.85
N PRO A 36 15.26 39.59 6.97
CA PRO A 36 13.99 39.89 6.26
C PRO A 36 14.25 39.88 4.74
N ALA A 37 13.41 39.10 4.01
CA ALA A 37 13.46 39.00 2.57
C ALA A 37 13.06 40.34 1.91
N PRO A 38 13.71 40.73 0.81
CA PRO A 38 13.31 41.92 0.03
C PRO A 38 11.94 41.68 -0.63
N LEU A 39 11.12 42.77 -0.65
CA LEU A 39 9.80 42.80 -1.28
C LEU A 39 9.92 42.47 -2.79
N PRO A 40 9.00 41.63 -3.35
CA PRO A 40 8.99 41.33 -4.77
C PRO A 40 8.60 42.57 -5.60
N PRO A 41 9.15 42.73 -6.83
CA PRO A 41 8.80 43.84 -7.70
C PRO A 41 7.34 43.78 -8.14
N PRO A 42 6.69 44.96 -8.38
CA PRO A 42 5.31 45.01 -8.84
C PRO A 42 5.22 44.45 -10.27
N GLY A 43 4.50 43.33 -10.42
CA GLY A 43 4.27 42.70 -11.73
C GLY A 43 4.42 41.18 -11.80
N ALA A 44 4.88 40.51 -10.75
CA ALA A 44 4.89 39.05 -10.70
C ALA A 44 3.48 38.54 -10.34
N PHE A 45 2.68 38.22 -11.33
CA PHE A 45 1.50 37.38 -11.11
C PHE A 45 2.00 35.98 -10.69
N ALA A 46 2.23 35.79 -9.39
CA ALA A 46 2.35 34.47 -8.83
C ALA A 46 1.01 33.78 -9.08
N ALA A 47 1.02 32.70 -9.89
CA ALA A 47 -0.11 31.80 -9.99
C ALA A 47 -0.38 31.30 -8.58
N ALA A 48 -1.41 31.82 -7.93
CA ALA A 48 -1.87 31.32 -6.67
C ALA A 48 -2.23 29.84 -6.86
N PRO A 49 -1.82 28.95 -5.97
CA PRO A 49 -2.34 27.59 -6.00
C PRO A 49 -3.85 27.71 -5.89
N MET A 50 -4.58 27.16 -6.87
CA MET A 50 -6.05 27.15 -6.91
C MET A 50 -6.52 26.66 -5.55
N GLY A 51 -7.20 27.56 -4.81
CA GLY A 51 -7.57 27.40 -3.43
C GLY A 51 -8.34 26.11 -3.20
N ALA A 52 -7.90 25.35 -2.22
CA ALA A 52 -8.69 24.31 -1.62
C ALA A 52 -10.04 24.92 -1.21
N ILE A 53 -11.14 24.42 -1.77
CA ILE A 53 -12.49 24.83 -1.38
C ILE A 53 -12.64 24.44 0.09
N PRO A 54 -12.91 25.36 1.04
CA PRO A 54 -13.08 25.04 2.44
C PRO A 54 -14.29 24.09 2.60
N GLY A 55 -14.06 22.88 3.10
CA GLY A 55 -15.12 21.91 3.40
C GLY A 55 -15.18 20.69 2.50
N VAL A 56 -14.42 20.62 1.41
CA VAL A 56 -14.21 19.34 0.71
C VAL A 56 -13.06 18.63 1.44
N PRO A 57 -13.30 17.47 2.09
CA PRO A 57 -12.19 16.69 2.60
C PRO A 57 -11.29 16.36 1.41
N VAL A 58 -10.07 16.92 1.42
CA VAL A 58 -9.03 16.46 0.52
C VAL A 58 -8.87 14.99 0.87
N VAL A 59 -9.42 14.11 0.05
CA VAL A 59 -9.12 12.69 0.11
C VAL A 59 -7.63 12.62 -0.16
N VAL A 60 -6.85 12.58 0.90
CA VAL A 60 -5.42 12.31 0.82
C VAL A 60 -5.37 10.92 0.18
N ASN A 61 -5.04 10.91 -1.10
CA ASN A 61 -4.88 9.65 -1.83
C ASN A 61 -3.68 8.98 -1.16
N GLU A 62 -3.99 8.15 -0.14
CA GLU A 62 -2.94 7.41 0.57
C GLU A 62 -2.21 6.62 -0.50
N THR A 63 -0.95 6.99 -0.73
CA THR A 63 -0.12 6.37 -1.76
C THR A 63 -0.14 4.87 -1.54
N TYR A 64 -0.69 4.13 -2.49
CA TYR A 64 -0.86 2.69 -2.39
C TYR A 64 0.44 1.99 -2.00
N ARG A 65 0.36 1.07 -1.06
CA ARG A 65 1.48 0.26 -0.61
C ARG A 65 1.29 -1.18 -1.03
N LEU A 66 2.32 -1.73 -1.62
CA LEU A 66 2.36 -3.11 -2.08
C LEU A 66 2.21 -4.10 -0.92
N ASP A 67 1.53 -5.20 -1.19
CA ASP A 67 1.40 -6.33 -0.25
C ASP A 67 1.33 -7.65 -1.04
N SER A 68 1.31 -8.75 -0.32
CA SER A 68 1.24 -10.10 -0.88
C SER A 68 0.05 -10.27 -1.82
N GLY A 69 0.31 -10.86 -2.98
CA GLY A 69 -0.70 -11.09 -4.02
C GLY A 69 -0.76 -10.01 -5.10
N ASP A 70 -0.11 -8.87 -4.92
CA ASP A 70 0.03 -7.87 -5.97
C ASP A 70 0.97 -8.36 -7.07
N ARG A 71 0.72 -7.94 -8.31
CA ARG A 71 1.61 -8.17 -9.44
C ARG A 71 2.16 -6.83 -9.92
N VAL A 72 3.48 -6.74 -10.00
CA VAL A 72 4.20 -5.51 -10.33
C VAL A 72 4.96 -5.73 -11.63
N ARG A 73 4.75 -4.84 -12.58
CA ARG A 73 5.55 -4.75 -13.80
C ARG A 73 6.81 -3.95 -13.47
N ILE A 74 7.96 -4.57 -13.66
CA ILE A 74 9.26 -3.95 -13.48
C ILE A 74 9.91 -3.82 -14.86
N VAL A 75 10.39 -2.62 -15.16
CA VAL A 75 11.14 -2.32 -16.39
C VAL A 75 12.50 -1.78 -15.98
N VAL A 76 13.55 -2.45 -16.45
CA VAL A 76 14.95 -2.05 -16.25
C VAL A 76 15.52 -1.66 -17.62
N PHE A 77 15.79 -0.38 -17.80
CA PHE A 77 16.26 0.13 -19.08
C PHE A 77 17.59 -0.56 -19.51
N GLY A 78 17.57 -1.05 -20.75
CA GLY A 78 18.73 -1.78 -21.31
C GLY A 78 18.91 -3.20 -20.78
N GLN A 79 17.93 -3.75 -20.03
CA GLN A 79 17.95 -5.10 -19.49
C GLN A 79 16.60 -5.82 -19.67
N ASP A 80 16.33 -6.28 -20.88
CA ASP A 80 15.06 -6.93 -21.24
C ASP A 80 14.81 -8.22 -20.45
N ASN A 81 15.88 -8.94 -20.10
CA ASN A 81 15.79 -10.16 -19.31
C ASN A 81 15.25 -9.94 -17.89
N LEU A 82 15.36 -8.72 -17.35
CA LEU A 82 14.84 -8.32 -16.06
C LEU A 82 13.49 -7.61 -16.16
N SER A 83 13.11 -7.17 -17.36
CA SER A 83 11.90 -6.39 -17.60
C SER A 83 10.69 -7.31 -17.83
N ARG A 84 9.94 -7.58 -16.74
CA ARG A 84 8.75 -8.44 -16.75
C ARG A 84 7.83 -8.17 -15.57
N VAL A 85 6.72 -8.90 -15.51
CA VAL A 85 5.79 -8.89 -14.39
C VAL A 85 6.24 -9.86 -13.31
N TYR A 86 6.33 -9.38 -12.07
CA TYR A 86 6.69 -10.16 -10.89
C TYR A 86 5.56 -10.14 -9.87
N GLY A 87 5.30 -11.27 -9.21
CA GLY A 87 4.35 -11.35 -8.11
C GLY A 87 5.01 -11.08 -6.76
N VAL A 88 4.30 -10.41 -5.89
CA VAL A 88 4.67 -10.30 -4.47
C VAL A 88 4.24 -11.58 -3.78
N ASP A 89 5.19 -12.31 -3.21
CA ASP A 89 4.93 -13.58 -2.53
C ASP A 89 4.19 -13.42 -1.18
N GLY A 90 3.82 -14.54 -0.54
CA GLY A 90 3.16 -14.54 0.76
C GLY A 90 3.98 -13.90 1.88
N SER A 91 5.30 -13.84 1.74
CA SER A 91 6.22 -13.21 2.69
C SER A 91 6.41 -11.72 2.41
N GLY A 92 5.92 -11.23 1.27
CA GLY A 92 6.02 -9.83 0.87
C GLY A 92 7.29 -9.48 0.10
N TYR A 93 7.91 -10.49 -0.53
CA TYR A 93 9.11 -10.30 -1.36
C TYR A 93 8.78 -10.48 -2.83
N ILE A 94 9.60 -9.85 -3.66
CA ILE A 94 9.67 -10.08 -5.11
C ILE A 94 11.03 -10.67 -5.41
N SER A 95 11.07 -11.78 -6.16
CA SER A 95 12.32 -12.44 -6.56
C SER A 95 12.69 -12.06 -8.00
N LEU A 96 13.77 -11.33 -8.15
CA LEU A 96 14.33 -10.99 -9.45
C LEU A 96 15.55 -11.86 -9.78
N PRO A 97 15.75 -12.23 -11.04
CA PRO A 97 17.01 -12.81 -11.49
C PRO A 97 18.18 -11.92 -11.09
N LEU A 98 19.33 -12.49 -10.81
CA LEU A 98 20.58 -11.87 -10.42
C LEU A 98 20.63 -11.32 -8.99
N ILE A 99 19.61 -10.58 -8.52
CA ILE A 99 19.64 -9.93 -7.19
C ILE A 99 18.91 -10.72 -6.11
N GLY A 100 18.07 -11.71 -6.52
CA GLY A 100 17.30 -12.53 -5.59
C GLY A 100 16.09 -11.83 -4.98
N PRO A 101 15.69 -12.22 -3.74
CA PRO A 101 14.49 -11.66 -3.10
C PRO A 101 14.73 -10.24 -2.58
N VAL A 102 13.82 -9.33 -2.92
CA VAL A 102 13.77 -7.93 -2.46
C VAL A 102 12.44 -7.69 -1.76
N CYS A 103 12.47 -7.07 -0.58
CA CYS A 103 11.25 -6.76 0.17
C CYS A 103 10.42 -5.72 -0.58
N ALA A 104 9.14 -6.06 -0.83
CA ALA A 104 8.19 -5.19 -1.52
C ALA A 104 7.04 -4.74 -0.60
N ARG A 105 6.70 -5.57 0.42
CA ARG A 105 5.59 -5.27 1.34
C ARG A 105 5.76 -3.92 2.02
N GLY A 106 4.70 -3.10 1.98
CA GLY A 106 4.67 -1.79 2.62
C GLY A 106 5.40 -0.69 1.85
N LEU A 107 6.07 -1.02 0.75
CA LEU A 107 6.71 -0.04 -0.12
C LEU A 107 5.70 0.47 -1.16
N THR A 108 5.91 1.72 -1.60
CA THR A 108 5.27 2.23 -2.80
C THR A 108 6.02 1.72 -4.04
N THR A 109 5.41 1.83 -5.22
CA THR A 109 6.08 1.47 -6.48
C THR A 109 7.38 2.25 -6.68
N PHE A 110 7.38 3.53 -6.32
CA PHE A 110 8.58 4.38 -6.38
C PHE A 110 9.68 3.90 -5.42
N GLN A 111 9.33 3.57 -4.18
CA GLN A 111 10.29 3.04 -3.20
C GLN A 111 10.84 1.68 -3.62
N LEU A 112 9.98 0.82 -4.19
CA LEU A 112 10.42 -0.46 -4.74
C LEU A 112 11.41 -0.28 -5.90
N ALA A 113 11.11 0.62 -6.85
CA ALA A 113 12.01 0.93 -7.96
C ALA A 113 13.38 1.42 -7.47
N ALA A 114 13.40 2.31 -6.46
CA ALA A 114 14.63 2.79 -5.85
C ALA A 114 15.42 1.67 -5.15
N ALA A 115 14.74 0.78 -4.42
CA ALA A 115 15.37 -0.37 -3.77
C ALA A 115 16.00 -1.32 -4.79
N LEU A 116 15.29 -1.64 -5.86
CA LEU A 116 15.77 -2.49 -6.95
C LEU A 116 16.97 -1.86 -7.67
N ALA A 117 16.90 -0.55 -7.95
CA ALA A 117 18.04 0.17 -8.55
C ALA A 117 19.28 0.13 -7.64
N GLY A 118 19.11 0.26 -6.33
CA GLY A 118 20.17 0.13 -5.36
C GLY A 118 20.84 -1.25 -5.39
N GLU A 119 20.06 -2.33 -5.39
CA GLU A 119 20.59 -3.69 -5.44
C GLU A 119 21.28 -4.01 -6.77
N LEU A 120 20.71 -3.58 -7.89
CA LEU A 120 21.31 -3.77 -9.23
C LEU A 120 22.64 -3.00 -9.36
N LYS A 121 22.70 -1.78 -8.83
CA LYS A 121 23.91 -0.94 -8.87
C LYS A 121 25.10 -1.56 -8.12
N ARG A 122 24.83 -2.30 -7.06
CA ARG A 122 25.89 -2.88 -6.21
C ARG A 122 26.76 -3.91 -6.93
N LYS A 123 26.19 -4.69 -7.89
CA LYS A 123 26.90 -5.85 -8.47
C LYS A 123 26.78 -6.00 -9.98
N TYR A 124 25.76 -5.42 -10.63
CA TYR A 124 25.39 -5.83 -11.99
C TYR A 124 25.32 -4.71 -13.03
N VAL A 125 24.85 -3.52 -12.66
CA VAL A 125 24.63 -2.41 -13.62
C VAL A 125 25.17 -1.10 -13.04
N LYS A 126 25.94 -0.34 -13.81
CA LYS A 126 26.58 0.90 -13.32
C LYS A 126 25.59 2.03 -13.00
N ASP A 127 24.54 2.18 -13.79
CA ASP A 127 23.49 3.21 -13.61
C ASP A 127 22.12 2.67 -14.00
N PRO A 128 21.52 1.80 -13.14
CA PRO A 128 20.25 1.17 -13.46
C PRO A 128 19.09 2.17 -13.38
N LYS A 129 18.35 2.30 -14.47
CA LYS A 129 17.09 3.03 -14.49
C LYS A 129 15.96 2.01 -14.38
N VAL A 130 15.28 2.01 -13.25
CA VAL A 130 14.21 1.06 -12.92
C VAL A 130 12.90 1.78 -12.75
N THR A 131 11.86 1.28 -13.42
CA THR A 131 10.47 1.70 -13.21
C THR A 131 9.67 0.52 -12.68
N ALA A 132 8.81 0.76 -11.71
CA ALA A 132 7.89 -0.23 -11.16
C ALA A 132 6.47 0.33 -11.18
N GLU A 133 5.54 -0.46 -11.72
CA GLU A 133 4.11 -0.12 -11.83
C GLU A 133 3.29 -1.32 -11.39
N VAL A 134 2.12 -1.08 -10.77
CA VAL A 134 1.20 -2.18 -10.43
C VAL A 134 0.52 -2.65 -11.72
N ASP A 135 0.74 -3.90 -12.09
CA ASP A 135 0.11 -4.55 -13.25
C ASP A 135 -1.27 -5.09 -12.87
N VAL A 136 -1.36 -5.79 -11.75
CA VAL A 136 -2.63 -6.32 -11.22
C VAL A 136 -2.62 -6.15 -9.70
N TYR A 137 -3.65 -5.50 -9.18
CA TYR A 137 -3.89 -5.42 -7.75
C TYR A 137 -4.43 -6.73 -7.20
N ARG A 138 -4.13 -7.05 -5.96
CA ARG A 138 -4.77 -8.17 -5.28
C ARG A 138 -6.28 -7.97 -5.23
N PRO A 139 -7.07 -9.05 -5.37
CA PRO A 139 -8.53 -8.96 -5.40
C PRO A 139 -9.11 -8.53 -4.06
N PHE A 140 -10.35 -8.05 -4.09
CA PHE A 140 -11.17 -7.83 -2.90
C PHE A 140 -12.29 -8.87 -2.82
N PHE A 141 -12.95 -8.96 -1.65
CA PHE A 141 -13.99 -9.94 -1.40
C PHE A 141 -15.29 -9.24 -0.98
N ILE A 142 -16.41 -9.72 -1.47
CA ILE A 142 -17.75 -9.28 -1.04
C ILE A 142 -18.52 -10.47 -0.54
N LEU A 143 -19.15 -10.31 0.63
CA LEU A 143 -19.93 -11.31 1.32
C LEU A 143 -21.22 -10.69 1.88
N GLY A 144 -22.17 -11.53 2.30
CA GLY A 144 -23.44 -11.12 2.91
C GLY A 144 -24.55 -10.86 1.89
N GLU A 145 -25.37 -9.84 2.13
CA GLU A 145 -26.60 -9.56 1.38
C GLU A 145 -26.34 -8.86 0.03
N VAL A 146 -25.60 -9.54 -0.86
CA VAL A 146 -25.41 -9.19 -2.27
C VAL A 146 -25.86 -10.32 -3.16
N LYS A 147 -26.26 -10.02 -4.40
CA LYS A 147 -26.73 -11.05 -5.33
C LYS A 147 -25.66 -12.06 -5.70
N LYS A 148 -24.40 -11.60 -5.79
CA LYS A 148 -23.26 -12.45 -6.18
C LYS A 148 -22.09 -12.26 -5.22
N PRO A 149 -22.09 -12.97 -4.08
CA PRO A 149 -20.93 -12.94 -3.19
C PRO A 149 -19.73 -13.64 -3.84
N GLY A 150 -18.51 -13.18 -3.56
CA GLY A 150 -17.32 -13.77 -4.13
C GLY A 150 -16.08 -12.87 -4.11
N GLN A 151 -15.12 -13.28 -4.90
CA GLN A 151 -13.86 -12.58 -5.12
C GLN A 151 -13.92 -11.81 -6.45
N PHE A 152 -13.48 -10.54 -6.42
CA PHE A 152 -13.52 -9.65 -7.58
C PHE A 152 -12.19 -8.94 -7.79
N ALA A 153 -11.90 -8.61 -9.05
CA ALA A 153 -10.73 -7.81 -9.40
C ALA A 153 -10.89 -6.37 -8.89
N TYR A 154 -9.85 -5.85 -8.26
CA TYR A 154 -9.85 -4.47 -7.80
C TYR A 154 -9.49 -3.50 -8.95
N VAL A 155 -10.21 -2.40 -9.01
CA VAL A 155 -9.91 -1.26 -9.90
C VAL A 155 -9.62 -0.04 -9.05
N ASN A 156 -8.56 0.69 -9.40
CA ASN A 156 -8.14 1.85 -8.62
C ASN A 156 -9.25 2.92 -8.52
N GLY A 157 -9.44 3.47 -7.33
CA GLY A 157 -10.42 4.51 -7.07
C GLY A 157 -11.87 4.02 -6.85
N MET A 158 -12.10 2.70 -6.73
CA MET A 158 -13.45 2.18 -6.46
C MET A 158 -13.89 2.39 -5.01
N SER A 159 -15.21 2.58 -4.83
CA SER A 159 -15.88 2.64 -3.54
C SER A 159 -16.57 1.31 -3.22
N VAL A 160 -17.09 1.19 -1.99
CA VAL A 160 -17.95 0.07 -1.60
C VAL A 160 -19.18 -0.05 -2.51
N GLU A 161 -19.79 1.06 -2.89
CA GLU A 161 -20.94 1.08 -3.78
C GLU A 161 -20.62 0.50 -5.15
N THR A 162 -19.48 0.90 -5.73
CA THR A 162 -18.99 0.34 -6.99
C THR A 162 -18.75 -1.17 -6.88
N ALA A 163 -18.20 -1.61 -5.76
CA ALA A 163 -17.94 -3.03 -5.51
C ALA A 163 -19.23 -3.85 -5.43
N VAL A 164 -20.26 -3.31 -4.76
CA VAL A 164 -21.58 -3.95 -4.71
C VAL A 164 -22.24 -3.97 -6.08
N ALA A 165 -22.10 -2.92 -6.90
CA ALA A 165 -22.60 -2.91 -8.27
C ALA A 165 -21.98 -4.03 -9.12
N ILE A 166 -20.67 -4.28 -8.96
CA ILE A 166 -19.97 -5.40 -9.62
C ILE A 166 -20.51 -6.76 -9.15
N ALA A 167 -20.95 -6.86 -7.88
CA ALA A 167 -21.58 -8.03 -7.30
C ALA A 167 -23.08 -8.17 -7.67
N GLU A 168 -23.52 -7.52 -8.76
CA GLU A 168 -24.89 -7.53 -9.29
C GLU A 168 -25.92 -6.83 -8.36
N GLY A 169 -25.44 -6.04 -7.39
CA GLY A 169 -26.27 -5.23 -6.50
C GLY A 169 -26.66 -5.94 -5.20
N TYR A 170 -27.45 -5.22 -4.41
CA TYR A 170 -27.97 -5.66 -3.12
C TYR A 170 -29.09 -6.70 -3.27
N THR A 171 -29.30 -7.53 -2.24
CA THR A 171 -30.51 -8.31 -2.07
C THR A 171 -31.62 -7.42 -1.46
N GLU A 172 -32.87 -7.89 -1.46
CA GLU A 172 -34.03 -7.18 -0.86
C GLU A 172 -33.88 -6.99 0.66
N ARG A 173 -33.04 -7.78 1.30
CA ARG A 173 -32.81 -7.77 2.76
C ARG A 173 -31.57 -6.96 3.15
N ALA A 174 -30.86 -6.42 2.20
CA ALA A 174 -29.59 -5.72 2.43
C ALA A 174 -29.77 -4.38 3.16
N ASN A 175 -28.78 -4.04 3.97
CA ASN A 175 -28.60 -2.69 4.48
C ASN A 175 -27.78 -1.87 3.48
N GLU A 176 -28.42 -1.00 2.73
CA GLU A 176 -27.82 -0.19 1.68
C GLU A 176 -27.03 1.02 2.21
N ARG A 177 -27.06 1.29 3.51
CA ARG A 177 -26.43 2.48 4.10
C ARG A 177 -25.07 2.20 4.72
N LYS A 178 -24.88 1.01 5.27
CA LYS A 178 -23.69 0.66 6.04
C LYS A 178 -23.25 -0.77 5.76
N VAL A 179 -21.96 -0.93 5.62
CA VAL A 179 -21.31 -2.24 5.46
C VAL A 179 -20.22 -2.41 6.51
N ARG A 180 -19.87 -3.65 6.80
CA ARG A 180 -18.71 -3.98 7.61
C ARG A 180 -17.52 -4.18 6.68
N LEU A 181 -16.51 -3.36 6.83
CA LEU A 181 -15.26 -3.44 6.10
C LEU A 181 -14.19 -4.07 6.98
N THR A 182 -13.56 -5.12 6.50
CA THR A 182 -12.40 -5.74 7.12
C THR A 182 -11.18 -5.52 6.23
N ARG A 183 -10.19 -4.81 6.76
CA ARG A 183 -8.94 -4.49 6.08
C ARG A 183 -7.77 -5.15 6.79
N LYS A 184 -6.89 -5.79 6.02
CA LYS A 184 -5.68 -6.42 6.53
C LYS A 184 -4.46 -5.66 6.02
N PHE A 185 -3.66 -5.12 6.93
CA PHE A 185 -2.44 -4.41 6.58
C PHE A 185 -1.31 -4.75 7.54
N GLY A 186 -0.15 -5.15 7.01
CA GLY A 186 1.03 -5.46 7.83
C GLY A 186 0.83 -6.56 8.87
N GLY A 187 -0.12 -7.49 8.64
CA GLY A 187 -0.49 -8.55 9.60
C GLY A 187 -1.53 -8.14 10.64
N VAL A 188 -1.92 -6.87 10.70
CA VAL A 188 -3.00 -6.37 11.57
C VAL A 188 -4.32 -6.39 10.80
N THR A 189 -5.37 -6.94 11.41
CA THR A 189 -6.72 -6.94 10.86
C THR A 189 -7.54 -5.89 11.59
N SER A 190 -8.09 -4.94 10.85
CA SER A 190 -9.01 -3.91 11.33
C SER A 190 -10.40 -4.15 10.75
N THR A 191 -11.44 -4.07 11.59
CA THR A 191 -12.83 -4.20 11.16
C THR A 191 -13.59 -2.98 11.61
N VAL A 192 -14.20 -2.27 10.65
CA VAL A 192 -14.96 -1.04 10.88
C VAL A 192 -16.28 -1.08 10.12
N ILE A 193 -17.28 -0.33 10.61
CA ILE A 193 -18.53 -0.11 9.90
C ILE A 193 -18.39 1.21 9.14
N VAL A 194 -18.58 1.17 7.83
CA VAL A 194 -18.41 2.31 6.93
C VAL A 194 -19.67 2.54 6.10
N ALA A 195 -19.80 3.74 5.55
CA ALA A 195 -20.82 4.07 4.57
C ALA A 195 -20.46 3.49 3.18
N THR A 196 -21.41 3.49 2.27
CA THR A 196 -21.23 2.87 0.94
C THR A 196 -20.35 3.67 -0.01
N ASP A 197 -20.15 4.96 0.25
CA ASP A 197 -19.23 5.84 -0.48
C ASP A 197 -17.76 5.68 -0.07
N TYR A 198 -17.50 4.87 0.98
CA TYR A 198 -16.15 4.68 1.51
C TYR A 198 -15.21 4.06 0.47
N PRO A 199 -13.98 4.60 0.31
CA PRO A 199 -13.02 4.08 -0.67
C PRO A 199 -12.49 2.71 -0.26
N LEU A 200 -12.55 1.77 -1.19
CA LEU A 200 -11.98 0.44 -1.04
C LEU A 200 -10.48 0.44 -1.32
N GLN A 201 -9.80 -0.51 -0.69
CA GLN A 201 -8.41 -0.84 -1.00
C GLN A 201 -8.28 -2.30 -1.47
N PRO A 202 -7.26 -2.63 -2.25
CA PRO A 202 -6.98 -4.02 -2.63
C PRO A 202 -6.83 -4.92 -1.40
N GLY A 203 -7.47 -6.09 -1.45
CA GLY A 203 -7.46 -7.06 -0.35
C GLY A 203 -8.50 -6.82 0.75
N ASP A 204 -9.35 -5.80 0.63
CA ASP A 204 -10.44 -5.57 1.56
C ASP A 204 -11.50 -6.67 1.46
N THR A 205 -12.15 -6.93 2.57
CA THR A 205 -13.36 -7.78 2.62
C THR A 205 -14.55 -6.92 3.05
N VAL A 206 -15.51 -6.79 2.17
CA VAL A 206 -16.78 -6.09 2.40
C VAL A 206 -17.83 -7.10 2.81
N TYR A 207 -18.46 -6.89 3.95
CA TYR A 207 -19.60 -7.69 4.39
C TYR A 207 -20.85 -6.81 4.44
N VAL A 208 -21.77 -7.05 3.51
CA VAL A 208 -23.06 -6.35 3.45
C VAL A 208 -23.98 -6.93 4.51
N LEU A 209 -24.40 -6.08 5.43
CA LEU A 209 -25.24 -6.45 6.56
C LEU A 209 -26.69 -6.63 6.11
N GLU A 210 -27.42 -7.47 6.85
CA GLU A 210 -28.89 -7.55 6.73
C GLU A 210 -29.54 -6.32 7.36
N ARG A 211 -30.62 -5.86 6.78
CA ARG A 211 -31.44 -4.78 7.33
C ARG A 211 -32.35 -5.36 8.43
N PHE A 212 -32.13 -4.93 9.66
CA PHE A 212 -33.07 -5.15 10.75
C PHE A 212 -34.20 -4.10 10.64
N PHE A 213 -35.43 -4.55 10.79
CA PHE A 213 -36.65 -3.71 10.77
C PHE A 213 -36.75 -2.91 12.06
#